data_428a167d71cf763afe5a78a14e5e878e
#
_entry.id   428a167d71cf763afe5a78a14e5e878e
#
_cell.length_a   1.000
_cell.length_b   1.000
_cell.length_c   1.000
_cell.angle_alpha   90.00
_cell.angle_beta   90.00
_cell.angle_gamma   90.00
#
_symmetry.space_group_name_H-M   'P 1'
#
loop_
_entity.id
_entity.type
_entity.pdbx_description
1 polymer ?
#
loop_
_entity_poly.entity_id
_entity_poly.type
_entity_poly.pdbx_seq_one_letter_code
_entity_poly.pdbx_strand_id
1 'polypeptide(L)'
;EAQRDDFRNRLTEYSALHRSMNLHFNAFPPNGHPMAIMSSMINAMSTHDRPRITDEESFTDAAAKLMSKVRTIAAASYKASIGEPAIYPRYDLKYVENFMHMMFSLPYRAYEPDPVAARALNLFFVLHADHGQNCSTSTVRMVGSSGANLFTSCSAGVCALWGDRHGGANVNAVLALQ
;
A
#
# COMPACT_ATOMS: atom_id res chain seq x y z
N GLU A 1 -4.94 23.59 7.64
CA GLU A 1 -3.47 23.35 7.56
C GLU A 1 -3.03 22.37 8.64
N ALA A 2 -3.30 22.64 9.93
CA ALA A 2 -2.88 21.79 11.04
C ALA A 2 -3.32 20.31 10.92
N GLN A 3 -4.58 20.04 10.56
CA GLN A 3 -5.07 18.67 10.35
C GLN A 3 -4.35 17.93 9.22
N ARG A 4 -4.06 18.63 8.13
CA ARG A 4 -3.31 18.06 7.00
C ARG A 4 -1.88 17.71 7.40
N ASP A 5 -1.25 18.56 8.18
CA ASP A 5 0.13 18.37 8.60
C ASP A 5 0.22 17.25 9.66
N ASP A 6 -0.76 17.16 10.56
CA ASP A 6 -0.91 16.04 11.49
C ASP A 6 -1.06 14.70 10.74
N PHE A 7 -1.95 14.64 9.75
CA PHE A 7 -2.13 13.43 8.94
C PHE A 7 -0.85 13.03 8.19
N ARG A 8 -0.11 13.99 7.64
CA ARG A 8 1.19 13.74 7.01
C ARG A 8 2.22 13.17 7.98
N ASN A 9 2.26 13.68 9.20
CA ASN A 9 3.16 13.17 10.24
C ASN A 9 2.81 11.72 10.58
N ARG A 10 1.53 11.39 10.75
CA ARG A 10 1.08 10.01 10.96
C ARG A 10 1.48 9.09 9.80
N LEU A 11 1.36 9.54 8.54
CA LEU A 11 1.81 8.76 7.37
C LEU A 11 3.33 8.49 7.40
N THR A 12 4.11 9.37 7.97
CA THR A 12 5.56 9.17 8.11
C THR A 12 5.87 8.22 9.28
N GLU A 13 5.28 8.45 10.44
CA GLU A 13 5.49 7.65 11.65
C GLU A 13 5.09 6.18 11.48
N TYR A 14 3.96 5.92 10.79
CA TYR A 14 3.44 4.56 10.60
C TYR A 14 4.09 3.80 9.45
N SER A 15 5.10 4.35 8.79
CA SER A 15 5.67 3.77 7.56
C SER A 15 6.37 2.42 7.76
N ALA A 16 6.95 2.18 8.92
CA ALA A 16 7.63 0.93 9.20
C ALA A 16 6.66 -0.22 9.49
N LEU A 17 6.98 -1.41 8.98
CA LEU A 17 6.28 -2.64 9.30
C LEU A 17 6.86 -3.29 10.56
N HIS A 18 6.04 -4.07 11.25
CA HIS A 18 6.53 -4.90 12.34
C HIS A 18 7.58 -5.90 11.82
N ARG A 19 8.59 -6.20 12.65
CA ARG A 19 9.69 -7.11 12.26
C ARG A 19 9.20 -8.46 11.71
N SER A 20 8.20 -9.06 12.34
CA SER A 20 7.65 -10.35 11.88
C SER A 20 6.98 -10.24 10.52
N MET A 21 6.36 -9.11 10.19
CA MET A 21 5.80 -8.86 8.86
C MET A 21 6.91 -8.78 7.80
N ASN A 22 8.02 -8.09 8.11
CA ASN A 22 9.17 -8.06 7.21
C ASN A 22 9.75 -9.46 6.94
N LEU A 23 9.80 -10.33 7.95
CA LEU A 23 10.24 -11.72 7.79
C LEU A 23 9.28 -12.55 6.95
N HIS A 24 7.98 -12.22 6.95
CA HIS A 24 6.97 -12.95 6.19
C HIS A 24 7.16 -12.83 4.67
N PHE A 25 7.73 -11.74 4.17
CA PHE A 25 8.03 -11.62 2.73
C PHE A 25 9.00 -12.71 2.24
N ASN A 26 9.89 -13.22 3.09
CA ASN A 26 10.82 -14.27 2.76
C ASN A 26 10.14 -15.67 2.63
N ALA A 27 8.92 -15.81 3.08
CA ALA A 27 8.16 -17.06 2.99
C ALA A 27 7.39 -17.19 1.65
N PHE A 28 7.25 -16.12 0.89
CA PHE A 28 6.64 -16.21 -0.43
C PHE A 28 7.61 -16.80 -1.46
N PRO A 29 7.11 -17.59 -2.42
CA PRO A 29 7.95 -18.17 -3.44
C PRO A 29 8.55 -17.09 -4.35
N PRO A 30 9.76 -17.33 -4.90
CA PRO A 30 10.29 -16.49 -5.98
C PRO A 30 9.30 -16.44 -7.14
N ASN A 31 9.13 -15.28 -7.75
CA ASN A 31 8.13 -15.03 -8.80
C ASN A 31 6.65 -15.11 -8.35
N GLY A 32 6.39 -15.06 -7.03
CA GLY A 32 5.03 -14.91 -6.52
C GLY A 32 4.39 -13.62 -7.04
N HIS A 33 3.11 -13.68 -7.42
CA HIS A 33 2.43 -12.50 -7.97
C HIS A 33 2.33 -11.39 -6.91
N PRO A 34 2.81 -10.16 -7.16
CA PRO A 34 2.90 -9.10 -6.15
C PRO A 34 1.55 -8.70 -5.57
N MET A 35 0.46 -8.79 -6.33
CA MET A 35 -0.89 -8.51 -5.83
C MET A 35 -1.36 -9.55 -4.80
N ALA A 36 -1.01 -10.84 -5.00
CA ALA A 36 -1.31 -11.89 -4.02
C ALA A 36 -0.52 -11.69 -2.73
N ILE A 37 0.76 -11.36 -2.84
CA ILE A 37 1.62 -11.03 -1.70
C ILE A 37 1.04 -9.81 -0.96
N MET A 38 0.72 -8.75 -1.68
CA MET A 38 0.20 -7.51 -1.13
C MET A 38 -1.12 -7.72 -0.36
N SER A 39 -2.09 -8.41 -0.95
CA SER A 39 -3.37 -8.67 -0.27
C SER A 39 -3.19 -9.50 1.00
N SER A 40 -2.34 -10.54 0.95
CA SER A 40 -2.01 -11.36 2.11
C SER A 40 -1.35 -10.56 3.22
N MET A 41 -0.42 -9.69 2.88
CA MET A 41 0.31 -8.86 3.85
C MET A 41 -0.54 -7.74 4.43
N ILE A 42 -1.48 -7.17 3.68
CA ILE A 42 -2.46 -6.21 4.24
C ILE A 42 -3.36 -6.91 5.25
N ASN A 43 -3.85 -8.12 4.96
CA ASN A 43 -4.63 -8.88 5.93
C ASN A 43 -3.80 -9.26 7.17
N ALA A 44 -2.52 -9.60 7.00
CA ALA A 44 -1.61 -9.91 8.08
C ALA A 44 -1.42 -8.75 9.08
N MET A 45 -1.63 -7.49 8.68
CA MET A 45 -1.64 -6.36 9.61
C MET A 45 -2.61 -6.57 10.77
N SER A 46 -3.74 -7.25 10.53
CA SER A 46 -4.76 -7.54 11.54
C SER A 46 -4.27 -8.47 12.66
N THR A 47 -3.15 -9.15 12.48
CA THR A 47 -2.52 -9.98 13.53
C THR A 47 -1.74 -9.13 14.53
N HIS A 48 -1.30 -7.95 14.13
CA HIS A 48 -0.51 -7.02 14.95
C HIS A 48 -1.34 -5.87 15.49
N ASP A 49 -2.28 -5.38 14.71
CA ASP A 49 -3.13 -4.26 15.05
C ASP A 49 -4.58 -4.55 14.62
N ARG A 50 -5.51 -4.38 15.56
CA ARG A 50 -6.95 -4.55 15.31
C ARG A 50 -7.65 -3.25 15.69
N PRO A 51 -7.64 -2.24 14.80
CA PRO A 51 -8.19 -0.94 15.13
C PRO A 51 -9.67 -1.07 15.49
N ARG A 52 -10.03 -0.57 16.66
CA ARG A 52 -11.43 -0.33 17.03
C ARG A 52 -11.81 1.05 16.53
N ILE A 53 -12.71 1.08 15.58
CA ILE A 53 -13.25 2.32 15.04
C ILE A 53 -14.54 2.63 15.81
N THR A 54 -14.47 3.65 16.68
CA THR A 54 -15.58 4.09 17.52
C THR A 54 -16.03 5.52 17.19
N ASP A 55 -15.16 6.28 16.54
CA ASP A 55 -15.34 7.69 16.21
C ASP A 55 -14.49 8.08 15.00
N GLU A 56 -14.58 9.33 14.59
CA GLU A 56 -13.86 9.87 13.44
C GLU A 56 -12.33 9.88 13.66
N GLU A 57 -11.87 10.13 14.87
CA GLU A 57 -10.43 10.16 15.16
C GLU A 57 -9.81 8.77 15.07
N SER A 58 -10.44 7.75 15.64
CA SER A 58 -9.99 6.36 15.55
C SER A 58 -10.04 5.84 14.11
N PHE A 59 -11.03 6.29 13.31
CA PHE A 59 -11.07 6.00 11.88
C PHE A 59 -9.89 6.66 11.14
N THR A 60 -9.64 7.94 11.39
CA THR A 60 -8.56 8.70 10.78
C THR A 60 -7.20 8.08 11.09
N ASP A 61 -6.97 7.67 12.34
CA ASP A 61 -5.74 7.00 12.75
C ASP A 61 -5.57 5.64 12.05
N ALA A 62 -6.62 4.81 12.02
CA ALA A 62 -6.59 3.53 11.33
C ALA A 62 -6.37 3.68 9.82
N ALA A 63 -6.97 4.68 9.20
CA ALA A 63 -6.79 5.00 7.79
C ALA A 63 -5.35 5.47 7.51
N ALA A 64 -4.78 6.33 8.35
CA ALA A 64 -3.39 6.76 8.24
C ALA A 64 -2.42 5.58 8.36
N LYS A 65 -2.63 4.67 9.31
CA LYS A 65 -1.86 3.43 9.44
C LYS A 65 -1.94 2.56 8.19
N LEU A 66 -3.15 2.35 7.69
CA LEU A 66 -3.36 1.54 6.49
C LEU A 66 -2.65 2.17 5.29
N MET A 67 -2.92 3.44 4.98
CA MET A 67 -2.31 4.14 3.85
C MET A 67 -0.79 4.15 3.92
N SER A 68 -0.23 4.38 5.10
CA SER A 68 1.20 4.39 5.29
C SER A 68 1.84 3.01 5.07
N LYS A 69 1.26 1.97 5.69
CA LYS A 69 1.80 0.61 5.62
C LYS A 69 1.56 -0.07 4.27
N VAL A 70 0.44 0.21 3.60
CA VAL A 70 0.16 -0.32 2.25
C VAL A 70 1.22 0.13 1.25
N ARG A 71 1.70 1.35 1.33
CA ARG A 71 2.83 1.85 0.54
C ARG A 71 4.08 0.97 0.73
N THR A 72 4.45 0.68 1.97
CA THR A 72 5.61 -0.15 2.31
C THR A 72 5.40 -1.61 1.90
N ILE A 73 4.19 -2.14 2.13
CA ILE A 73 3.81 -3.49 1.70
C ILE A 73 3.86 -3.62 0.17
N ALA A 74 3.37 -2.63 -0.58
CA ALA A 74 3.40 -2.66 -2.04
C ALA A 74 4.83 -2.72 -2.57
N ALA A 75 5.72 -1.86 -2.07
CA ALA A 75 7.13 -1.87 -2.44
C ALA A 75 7.82 -3.20 -2.08
N ALA A 76 7.59 -3.72 -0.86
CA ALA A 76 8.15 -4.99 -0.41
C ALA A 76 7.57 -6.19 -1.19
N SER A 77 6.30 -6.15 -1.58
CA SER A 77 5.68 -7.19 -2.41
C SER A 77 6.30 -7.26 -3.81
N TYR A 78 6.59 -6.10 -4.40
CA TYR A 78 7.33 -6.04 -5.66
C TYR A 78 8.74 -6.60 -5.49
N LYS A 79 9.47 -6.18 -4.45
CA LYS A 79 10.82 -6.70 -4.15
C LYS A 79 10.82 -8.21 -3.97
N ALA A 80 9.88 -8.76 -3.21
CA ALA A 80 9.75 -10.19 -3.01
C ALA A 80 9.48 -10.93 -4.34
N SER A 81 8.64 -10.36 -5.23
CA SER A 81 8.32 -10.98 -6.52
C SER A 81 9.50 -11.08 -7.50
N ILE A 82 10.51 -10.25 -7.33
CA ILE A 82 11.74 -10.26 -8.13
C ILE A 82 12.94 -10.86 -7.39
N GLY A 83 12.71 -11.44 -6.20
CA GLY A 83 13.76 -12.07 -5.39
C GLY A 83 14.72 -11.10 -4.72
N GLU A 84 14.34 -9.83 -4.57
CA GLU A 84 15.13 -8.81 -3.89
C GLU A 84 14.66 -8.57 -2.45
N PRO A 85 15.58 -8.22 -1.54
CA PRO A 85 15.20 -7.93 -0.15
C PRO A 85 14.41 -6.63 -0.05
N ALA A 86 13.49 -6.57 0.94
CA ALA A 86 12.74 -5.37 1.24
C ALA A 86 13.66 -4.23 1.71
N ILE A 87 13.37 -3.03 1.26
CA ILE A 87 14.05 -1.79 1.65
C ILE A 87 13.20 -1.07 2.70
N TYR A 88 13.86 -0.58 3.74
CA TYR A 88 13.17 0.14 4.82
C TYR A 88 12.80 1.56 4.41
N PRO A 89 11.66 2.09 4.91
CA PRO A 89 11.28 3.47 4.67
C PRO A 89 12.26 4.46 5.33
N ARG A 90 12.41 5.62 4.71
CA ARG A 90 13.13 6.77 5.23
C ARG A 90 12.13 7.79 5.78
N TYR A 91 12.42 8.39 6.93
CA TYR A 91 11.52 9.36 7.57
C TYR A 91 11.68 10.79 7.04
N ASP A 92 12.73 11.07 6.28
CA ASP A 92 13.00 12.37 5.66
C ASP A 92 12.37 12.53 4.26
N LEU A 93 11.83 11.45 3.69
CA LEU A 93 11.21 11.47 2.36
C LEU A 93 9.69 11.63 2.46
N LYS A 94 9.12 12.35 1.49
CA LYS A 94 7.68 12.45 1.32
C LYS A 94 7.08 11.12 0.88
N TYR A 95 5.75 11.03 0.91
CA TYR A 95 5.01 9.78 0.68
C TYR A 95 5.40 9.06 -0.60
N VAL A 96 5.36 9.73 -1.74
CA VAL A 96 5.67 9.14 -3.06
C VAL A 96 7.17 8.89 -3.24
N GLU A 97 7.99 9.84 -2.83
CA GLU A 97 9.45 9.70 -2.88
C GLU A 97 9.91 8.49 -2.05
N ASN A 98 9.32 8.29 -0.89
CA ASN A 98 9.61 7.14 -0.03
C ASN A 98 9.15 5.82 -0.65
N PHE A 99 7.99 5.81 -1.33
CA PHE A 99 7.55 4.65 -2.10
C PHE A 99 8.55 4.28 -3.20
N MET A 100 8.96 5.26 -4.00
CA MET A 100 9.96 5.05 -5.05
C MET A 100 11.30 4.58 -4.49
N HIS A 101 11.75 5.19 -3.38
CA HIS A 101 12.94 4.76 -2.67
C HIS A 101 12.86 3.27 -2.28
N MET A 102 11.80 2.85 -1.60
CA MET A 102 11.63 1.46 -1.17
C MET A 102 11.52 0.49 -2.35
N MET A 103 10.89 0.90 -3.44
CA MET A 103 10.67 0.05 -4.60
C MET A 103 11.94 -0.15 -5.44
N PHE A 104 12.75 0.89 -5.62
CA PHE A 104 13.84 0.90 -6.59
C PHE A 104 15.24 0.89 -5.98
N SER A 105 15.40 1.14 -4.68
CA SER A 105 16.72 1.02 -4.04
C SER A 105 17.19 -0.44 -3.98
N LEU A 106 18.51 -0.59 -3.99
CA LEU A 106 19.18 -1.86 -3.68
C LEU A 106 19.84 -1.75 -2.29
N PRO A 107 20.12 -2.85 -1.60
CA PRO A 107 20.75 -2.81 -0.26
C PRO A 107 22.06 -2.03 -0.21
N TYR A 108 22.79 -2.01 -1.32
CA TYR A 108 24.09 -1.34 -1.46
C TYR A 108 24.04 -0.03 -2.26
N ARG A 109 22.86 0.36 -2.77
CA ARG A 109 22.69 1.58 -3.57
C ARG A 109 21.29 2.16 -3.39
N ALA A 110 21.19 3.30 -2.72
CA ALA A 110 19.96 4.06 -2.62
C ALA A 110 19.54 4.58 -4.00
N TYR A 111 18.23 4.51 -4.24
CA TYR A 111 17.61 5.20 -5.38
C TYR A 111 17.21 6.61 -4.94
N GLU A 112 17.67 7.61 -5.65
CA GLU A 112 17.24 8.99 -5.44
C GLU A 112 16.10 9.31 -6.41
N PRO A 113 14.89 9.56 -5.91
CA PRO A 113 13.71 9.79 -6.74
C PRO A 113 13.86 11.06 -7.60
N ASP A 114 13.66 10.92 -8.89
CA ASP A 114 13.57 12.07 -9.79
C ASP A 114 12.36 12.92 -9.42
N PRO A 115 12.50 14.26 -9.22
CA PRO A 115 11.39 15.12 -8.78
C PRO A 115 10.25 15.21 -9.78
N VAL A 116 10.50 15.04 -11.07
CA VAL A 116 9.47 15.05 -12.11
C VAL A 116 8.67 13.76 -12.06
N ALA A 117 9.36 12.62 -11.97
CA ALA A 117 8.72 11.31 -11.82
C ALA A 117 7.90 11.23 -10.52
N ALA A 118 8.43 11.73 -9.40
CA ALA A 118 7.72 11.78 -8.13
C ALA A 118 6.44 12.63 -8.21
N ARG A 119 6.48 13.79 -8.87
CA ARG A 119 5.28 14.61 -9.10
C ARG A 119 4.26 13.93 -10.01
N ALA A 120 4.72 13.29 -11.09
CA ALA A 120 3.84 12.56 -12.00
C ALA A 120 3.13 11.41 -11.28
N LEU A 121 3.86 10.62 -10.50
CA LEU A 121 3.28 9.52 -9.72
C LEU A 121 2.32 10.04 -8.63
N ASN A 122 2.64 11.16 -7.97
CA ASN A 122 1.74 11.77 -7.00
C ASN A 122 0.42 12.22 -7.65
N LEU A 123 0.48 12.83 -8.83
CA LEU A 123 -0.72 13.20 -9.59
C LEU A 123 -1.52 11.95 -10.00
N PHE A 124 -0.83 10.89 -10.43
CA PHE A 124 -1.46 9.62 -10.75
C PHE A 124 -2.23 9.03 -9.56
N PHE A 125 -1.67 9.06 -8.36
CA PHE A 125 -2.36 8.62 -7.15
C PHE A 125 -3.60 9.47 -6.84
N VAL A 126 -3.53 10.80 -7.03
CA VAL A 126 -4.68 11.68 -6.84
C VAL A 126 -5.80 11.36 -7.83
N LEU A 127 -5.47 11.15 -9.10
CA LEU A 127 -6.45 10.80 -10.15
C LEU A 127 -7.10 9.43 -9.91
N HIS A 128 -6.43 8.54 -9.19
CA HIS A 128 -6.92 7.20 -8.85
C HIS A 128 -7.57 7.10 -7.47
N ALA A 129 -7.65 8.21 -6.72
CA ALA A 129 -8.16 8.19 -5.34
C ALA A 129 -9.67 7.88 -5.26
N ASP A 130 -10.43 8.22 -6.28
CA ASP A 130 -11.87 7.96 -6.35
C ASP A 130 -12.29 7.50 -7.75
N HIS A 131 -12.98 6.37 -7.79
CA HIS A 131 -13.60 5.78 -8.99
C HIS A 131 -15.09 5.48 -8.76
N GLY A 132 -15.71 6.12 -7.79
CA GLY A 132 -17.09 5.85 -7.41
C GLY A 132 -17.31 4.41 -6.92
N GLN A 133 -18.40 3.78 -7.34
CA GLN A 133 -18.79 2.43 -6.90
C GLN A 133 -18.15 1.34 -7.79
N ASN A 134 -16.82 1.27 -7.82
CA ASN A 134 -16.09 0.21 -8.51
C ASN A 134 -16.11 -1.13 -7.74
N CYS A 135 -15.57 -2.19 -8.34
CA CYS A 135 -15.57 -3.53 -7.76
C CYS A 135 -14.86 -3.59 -6.40
N SER A 136 -13.72 -2.92 -6.24
CA SER A 136 -13.00 -2.87 -4.95
C SER A 136 -13.81 -2.15 -3.89
N THR A 137 -14.42 -1.01 -4.21
CA THR A 137 -15.28 -0.26 -3.28
C THR A 137 -16.46 -1.12 -2.81
N SER A 138 -17.13 -1.81 -3.74
CA SER A 138 -18.23 -2.72 -3.42
C SER A 138 -17.79 -3.87 -2.52
N THR A 139 -16.63 -4.45 -2.81
CA THR A 139 -16.06 -5.56 -2.02
C THR A 139 -15.69 -5.11 -0.60
N VAL A 140 -15.01 -3.97 -0.45
CA VAL A 140 -14.66 -3.41 0.86
C VAL A 140 -15.91 -3.15 1.69
N ARG A 141 -16.94 -2.55 1.09
CA ARG A 141 -18.21 -2.27 1.78
C ARG A 141 -18.93 -3.55 2.17
N MET A 142 -18.96 -4.56 1.30
CA MET A 142 -19.59 -5.85 1.59
C MET A 142 -18.90 -6.56 2.76
N VAL A 143 -17.56 -6.68 2.70
CA VAL A 143 -16.80 -7.32 3.77
C VAL A 143 -16.89 -6.51 5.07
N GLY A 144 -16.78 -5.18 5.00
CA GLY A 144 -16.93 -4.29 6.16
C GLY A 144 -18.31 -4.39 6.83
N SER A 145 -19.38 -4.63 6.06
CA SER A 145 -20.74 -4.79 6.59
C SER A 145 -20.91 -6.02 7.51
N SER A 146 -19.98 -6.99 7.42
CA SER A 146 -19.94 -8.14 8.33
C SER A 146 -19.30 -7.83 9.69
N GLY A 147 -18.80 -6.61 9.90
CA GLY A 147 -18.03 -6.25 11.09
C GLY A 147 -16.54 -6.61 11.01
N ALA A 148 -16.05 -7.01 9.83
CA ALA A 148 -14.61 -7.21 9.62
C ALA A 148 -13.84 -5.90 9.81
N ASN A 149 -12.62 -5.98 10.35
CA ASN A 149 -11.80 -4.79 10.58
C ASN A 149 -11.37 -4.13 9.25
N LEU A 150 -10.91 -2.87 9.34
CA LEU A 150 -10.54 -2.07 8.19
C LEU A 150 -9.47 -2.75 7.30
N PHE A 151 -8.45 -3.35 7.90
CA PHE A 151 -7.35 -3.97 7.15
C PHE A 151 -7.81 -5.20 6.37
N THR A 152 -8.62 -6.06 6.99
CA THR A 152 -9.23 -7.23 6.34
C THR A 152 -10.15 -6.80 5.19
N SER A 153 -10.97 -5.79 5.41
CA SER A 153 -11.88 -5.26 4.38
C SER A 153 -11.13 -4.70 3.18
N CYS A 154 -10.07 -3.93 3.42
CA CYS A 154 -9.25 -3.37 2.35
C CYS A 154 -8.40 -4.43 1.64
N SER A 155 -7.94 -5.48 2.35
CA SER A 155 -7.29 -6.64 1.73
C SER A 155 -8.21 -7.32 0.70
N ALA A 156 -9.49 -7.51 1.03
CA ALA A 156 -10.47 -8.04 0.09
C ALA A 156 -10.66 -7.13 -1.13
N GLY A 157 -10.63 -5.81 -0.94
CA GLY A 157 -10.63 -4.84 -2.04
C GLY A 157 -9.43 -4.98 -2.96
N VAL A 158 -8.25 -5.27 -2.42
CA VAL A 158 -7.03 -5.54 -3.22
C VAL A 158 -7.17 -6.87 -3.98
N CYS A 159 -7.78 -7.89 -3.40
CA CYS A 159 -8.11 -9.12 -4.13
C CYS A 159 -9.04 -8.85 -5.33
N ALA A 160 -10.05 -8.01 -5.14
CA ALA A 160 -10.93 -7.59 -6.25
C ALA A 160 -10.16 -6.78 -7.30
N LEU A 161 -9.24 -5.90 -6.87
CA LEU A 161 -8.42 -5.11 -7.79
C LEU A 161 -7.53 -5.99 -8.68
N TRP A 162 -7.08 -7.13 -8.20
CA TRP A 162 -6.24 -8.04 -8.98
C TRP A 162 -6.95 -8.68 -10.18
N GLY A 163 -8.28 -8.66 -10.21
CA GLY A 163 -9.04 -9.25 -11.33
C GLY A 163 -8.82 -8.52 -12.66
N ASP A 164 -8.71 -9.28 -13.76
CA ASP A 164 -8.46 -8.77 -15.12
C ASP A 164 -9.48 -7.73 -15.58
N ARG A 165 -10.72 -7.86 -15.12
CA ARG A 165 -11.83 -6.95 -15.47
C ARG A 165 -11.85 -5.67 -14.61
N HIS A 166 -10.90 -5.51 -13.71
CA HIS A 166 -10.77 -4.34 -12.83
C HIS A 166 -9.35 -3.76 -12.94
N GLY A 167 -8.36 -4.29 -12.22
CA GLY A 167 -6.98 -3.81 -12.30
C GLY A 167 -6.29 -4.08 -13.64
N GLY A 168 -6.73 -5.08 -14.41
CA GLY A 168 -6.24 -5.37 -15.76
C GLY A 168 -6.38 -4.20 -16.73
N ALA A 169 -7.34 -3.29 -16.53
CA ALA A 169 -7.46 -2.09 -17.35
C ALA A 169 -6.23 -1.17 -17.24
N ASN A 170 -5.64 -1.06 -16.06
CA ASN A 170 -4.40 -0.30 -15.85
C ASN A 170 -3.20 -0.95 -16.55
N VAL A 171 -3.10 -2.28 -16.49
CA VAL A 171 -2.06 -3.03 -17.20
C VAL A 171 -2.16 -2.78 -18.69
N ASN A 172 -3.36 -2.89 -19.27
CA ASN A 172 -3.60 -2.66 -20.70
C ASN A 172 -3.28 -1.20 -21.10
N ALA A 173 -3.60 -0.22 -20.25
CA ALA A 173 -3.26 1.17 -20.52
C ALA A 173 -1.74 1.39 -20.58
N VAL A 174 -0.97 0.79 -19.65
CA VAL A 174 0.50 0.87 -19.65
C VAL A 174 1.08 0.20 -20.89
N LEU A 175 0.58 -0.98 -21.27
CA LEU A 175 1.03 -1.69 -22.48
C LEU A 175 0.73 -0.90 -23.76
N ALA A 176 -0.36 -0.15 -23.80
CA ALA A 176 -0.71 0.69 -24.95
C ALA A 176 0.16 1.94 -25.09
N LEU A 177 0.90 2.33 -24.05
CA LEU A 177 1.83 3.47 -24.03
C LEU A 177 3.27 3.07 -24.40
N GLN A 178 3.57 1.78 -24.48
CA GLN A 178 4.87 1.23 -24.91
C GLN A 178 4.92 1.04 -26.42
#